data_32d5666f24863750a037967022c99396
#
_entry.id   32d5666f24863750a037967022c99396
#
_cell.length_a   1.000
_cell.length_b   1.000
_cell.length_c   1.000
_cell.angle_alpha   90.00
_cell.angle_beta   90.00
_cell.angle_gamma   90.00
#
_symmetry.space_group_name_H-M   'P 1'
#
loop_
_entity.id
_entity.type
_entity.pdbx_description
1 polymer ?
#
loop_
_entity_poly.entity_id
_entity_poly.type
_entity_poly.pdbx_seq_one_letter_code
_entity_poly.pdbx_strand_id
1 'polypeptide(L)'
;MIATINFQDYLKNLQSSHETIASELAVLNQRIADGVNSAKVNKQKAQLDKQIATFDVRIKEAKELIEKHGSEDVVLAGSLFIYTPQEAVYLFSGSYTEFNKFYAPVALQEHVMTESLNRGIHFYTFLGIQGIFDGSDGVLRFKQNFNGYIVRKMGTFRYYPRPILHKVIAIIKKVLRR
;
A
#
# COMPACT_ATOMS: atom_id res chain seq x y z
N MET A 1 6.50 -12.06 -2.16
CA MET A 1 5.81 -11.29 -3.20
C MET A 1 6.44 -9.91 -3.27
N ILE A 2 6.63 -9.35 -4.45
CA ILE A 2 7.16 -8.01 -4.66
C ILE A 2 6.20 -7.22 -5.53
N ALA A 3 6.16 -5.91 -5.33
CA ALA A 3 5.46 -4.97 -6.20
C ALA A 3 6.51 -4.17 -6.98
N THR A 4 6.40 -4.19 -8.29
CA THR A 4 7.27 -3.46 -9.21
C THR A 4 6.47 -2.45 -10.03
N ILE A 5 7.15 -1.48 -10.58
CA ILE A 5 6.59 -0.53 -11.55
C ILE A 5 7.56 -0.36 -12.71
N ASN A 6 7.02 -0.34 -13.92
CA ASN A 6 7.70 0.16 -15.10
C ASN A 6 7.30 1.62 -15.33
N PHE A 7 8.25 2.54 -15.22
CA PHE A 7 7.94 3.97 -15.33
C PHE A 7 7.57 4.39 -16.75
N GLN A 8 7.98 3.67 -17.79
CA GLN A 8 7.56 3.95 -19.15
C GLN A 8 6.08 3.59 -19.36
N ASP A 9 5.65 2.42 -18.85
CA ASP A 9 4.25 2.02 -18.91
C ASP A 9 3.37 2.93 -18.03
N TYR A 10 3.90 3.34 -16.87
CA TYR A 10 3.23 4.31 -16.02
C TYR A 10 3.02 5.65 -16.74
N LEU A 11 4.06 6.19 -17.42
CA LEU A 11 3.96 7.41 -18.23
C LEU A 11 2.92 7.26 -19.35
N LYS A 12 2.95 6.14 -20.08
CA LYS A 12 2.00 5.86 -21.15
C LYS A 12 0.55 5.85 -20.65
N ASN A 13 0.30 5.22 -19.49
CA ASN A 13 -1.02 5.19 -18.88
C ASN A 13 -1.48 6.58 -18.42
N LEU A 14 -0.57 7.39 -17.87
CA LEU A 14 -0.87 8.78 -17.50
C LEU A 14 -1.23 9.62 -18.73
N GLN A 15 -0.49 9.49 -19.83
CA GLN A 15 -0.76 10.21 -21.08
C GLN A 15 -2.11 9.83 -21.67
N SER A 16 -2.43 8.54 -21.73
CA SER A 16 -3.74 8.06 -22.21
C SER A 16 -4.89 8.58 -21.35
N SER A 17 -4.72 8.60 -20.04
CA SER A 17 -5.72 9.15 -19.12
C SER A 17 -5.87 10.67 -19.27
N HIS A 18 -4.75 11.39 -19.44
CA HIS A 18 -4.74 12.82 -19.70
C HIS A 18 -5.49 13.17 -20.99
N GLU A 19 -5.21 12.45 -22.09
CA GLU A 19 -5.89 12.63 -23.39
C GLU A 19 -7.40 12.42 -23.27
N THR A 20 -7.83 11.40 -22.52
CA THR A 20 -9.25 11.13 -22.27
C THR A 20 -9.91 12.32 -21.58
N ILE A 21 -9.32 12.83 -20.49
CA ILE A 21 -9.86 13.95 -19.74
C ILE A 21 -9.80 15.25 -20.56
N ALA A 22 -8.74 15.44 -21.35
CA ALA A 22 -8.64 16.61 -22.25
C ALA A 22 -9.73 16.60 -23.32
N SER A 23 -10.09 15.44 -23.87
CA SER A 23 -11.19 15.29 -24.81
C SER A 23 -12.54 15.59 -24.17
N GLU A 24 -12.78 15.10 -22.94
CA GLU A 24 -13.99 15.44 -22.17
C GLU A 24 -14.11 16.94 -21.91
N LEU A 25 -12.99 17.58 -21.54
CA LEU A 25 -12.93 19.03 -21.31
C LEU A 25 -13.22 19.81 -22.61
N ALA A 26 -12.69 19.37 -23.74
CA ALA A 26 -12.94 19.99 -25.04
C ALA A 26 -14.44 19.94 -25.41
N VAL A 27 -15.09 18.78 -25.24
CA VAL A 27 -16.53 18.62 -25.45
C VAL A 27 -17.33 19.55 -24.52
N LEU A 28 -16.92 19.64 -23.25
CA LEU A 28 -17.61 20.50 -22.28
C LEU A 28 -17.45 21.99 -22.62
N ASN A 29 -16.25 22.40 -23.05
CA ASN A 29 -15.99 23.77 -23.49
C ASN A 29 -16.83 24.14 -24.73
N GLN A 30 -17.00 23.21 -25.69
CA GLN A 30 -17.88 23.42 -26.84
C GLN A 30 -19.34 23.64 -26.40
N ARG A 31 -19.84 22.81 -25.47
CA ARG A 31 -21.19 22.97 -24.92
C ARG A 31 -21.39 24.32 -24.22
N ILE A 32 -20.38 24.81 -23.54
CA ILE A 32 -20.41 26.15 -22.91
C ILE A 32 -20.45 27.25 -23.99
N ALA A 33 -19.65 27.07 -25.05
CA ALA A 33 -19.65 28.01 -26.20
C ALA A 33 -20.99 28.03 -26.91
N ASP A 34 -21.71 26.91 -26.98
CA ASP A 34 -23.06 26.76 -27.56
C ASP A 34 -24.17 27.31 -26.62
N GLY A 35 -23.80 27.98 -25.51
CA GLY A 35 -24.73 28.67 -24.61
C GLY A 35 -25.22 27.84 -23.41
N VAL A 36 -24.75 26.60 -23.21
CA VAL A 36 -25.11 25.79 -22.05
C VAL A 36 -24.23 26.18 -20.87
N ASN A 37 -24.63 27.20 -20.15
CA ASN A 37 -23.92 27.74 -18.98
C ASN A 37 -24.71 27.55 -17.69
N SER A 38 -24.44 26.49 -16.95
CA SER A 38 -25.05 26.24 -15.64
C SER A 38 -23.99 26.10 -14.55
N ALA A 39 -24.36 26.33 -13.30
CA ALA A 39 -23.47 26.15 -12.15
C ALA A 39 -22.87 24.71 -12.10
N LYS A 40 -23.64 23.70 -12.51
CA LYS A 40 -23.19 22.30 -12.60
C LYS A 40 -22.10 22.11 -13.66
N VAL A 41 -22.28 22.71 -14.84
CA VAL A 41 -21.31 22.64 -15.95
C VAL A 41 -20.01 23.34 -15.56
N ASN A 42 -20.07 24.50 -14.95
CA ASN A 42 -18.91 25.25 -14.49
C ASN A 42 -18.13 24.48 -13.39
N LYS A 43 -18.85 23.80 -12.46
CA LYS A 43 -18.23 22.95 -11.44
C LYS A 43 -17.54 21.75 -12.07
N GLN A 44 -18.16 21.12 -13.06
CA GLN A 44 -17.56 19.98 -13.78
C GLN A 44 -16.30 20.43 -14.55
N LYS A 45 -16.34 21.57 -15.24
CA LYS A 45 -15.15 22.14 -15.91
C LYS A 45 -14.02 22.38 -14.92
N ALA A 46 -14.27 23.04 -13.81
CA ALA A 46 -13.25 23.30 -12.78
C ALA A 46 -12.66 22.01 -12.19
N GLN A 47 -13.44 20.94 -12.13
CA GLN A 47 -12.94 19.62 -11.72
C GLN A 47 -12.03 18.99 -12.77
N LEU A 48 -12.40 19.02 -14.04
CA LEU A 48 -11.57 18.52 -15.14
C LEU A 48 -10.27 19.32 -15.29
N ASP A 49 -10.32 20.65 -15.18
CA ASP A 49 -9.13 21.50 -15.20
C ASP A 49 -8.13 21.12 -14.09
N LYS A 50 -8.64 20.85 -12.85
CA LYS A 50 -7.79 20.37 -11.75
C LYS A 50 -7.20 18.99 -12.01
N GLN A 51 -7.95 18.10 -12.65
CA GLN A 51 -7.46 16.77 -13.00
C GLN A 51 -6.34 16.88 -14.04
N ILE A 52 -6.50 17.68 -15.10
CA ILE A 52 -5.46 17.93 -16.10
C ILE A 52 -4.19 18.46 -15.44
N ALA A 53 -4.28 19.49 -14.62
CA ALA A 53 -3.13 20.03 -13.90
C ALA A 53 -2.41 18.98 -13.04
N THR A 54 -3.19 18.06 -12.42
CA THR A 54 -2.63 16.94 -11.64
C THR A 54 -1.89 15.95 -12.55
N PHE A 55 -2.46 15.63 -13.72
CA PHE A 55 -1.77 14.75 -14.68
C PHE A 55 -0.51 15.37 -15.24
N ASP A 56 -0.50 16.68 -15.54
CA ASP A 56 0.69 17.39 -16.03
C ASP A 56 1.86 17.26 -15.05
N VAL A 57 1.59 17.45 -13.74
CA VAL A 57 2.60 17.28 -12.69
C VAL A 57 3.10 15.84 -12.66
N ARG A 58 2.18 14.85 -12.67
CA ARG A 58 2.55 13.42 -12.62
C ARG A 58 3.33 12.97 -13.87
N ILE A 59 2.97 13.48 -15.04
CA ILE A 59 3.68 13.20 -16.31
C ILE A 59 5.12 13.74 -16.24
N LYS A 60 5.31 14.96 -15.70
CA LYS A 60 6.63 15.52 -15.47
C LYS A 60 7.46 14.65 -14.52
N GLU A 61 6.90 14.31 -13.36
CA GLU A 61 7.55 13.42 -12.40
C GLU A 61 7.87 12.03 -12.97
N ALA A 62 6.98 11.47 -13.80
CA ALA A 62 7.22 10.18 -14.44
C ALA A 62 8.42 10.24 -15.41
N LYS A 63 8.59 11.34 -16.15
CA LYS A 63 9.76 11.55 -17.02
C LYS A 63 11.06 11.62 -16.20
N GLU A 64 11.06 12.36 -15.08
CA GLU A 64 12.21 12.45 -14.18
C GLU A 64 12.56 11.06 -13.59
N LEU A 65 11.54 10.24 -13.25
CA LEU A 65 11.75 8.87 -12.77
C LEU A 65 12.32 7.95 -13.86
N ILE A 66 11.92 8.13 -15.14
CA ILE A 66 12.49 7.39 -16.27
C ILE A 66 13.95 7.77 -16.48
N GLU A 67 14.30 9.06 -16.39
CA GLU A 67 15.70 9.51 -16.48
C GLU A 67 16.56 8.88 -15.37
N LYS A 68 16.01 8.75 -14.16
CA LYS A 68 16.72 8.19 -12.99
C LYS A 68 16.84 6.67 -13.02
N HIS A 69 15.81 5.97 -13.44
CA HIS A 69 15.70 4.50 -13.28
C HIS A 69 15.71 3.72 -14.60
N GLY A 70 15.63 4.41 -15.75
CA GLY A 70 15.62 3.78 -17.07
C GLY A 70 14.30 3.09 -17.41
N SER A 71 14.39 2.04 -18.22
CA SER A 71 13.24 1.28 -18.76
C SER A 71 12.96 -0.04 -18.02
N GLU A 72 13.73 -0.35 -16.98
CA GLU A 72 13.57 -1.60 -16.24
C GLU A 72 12.49 -1.48 -15.16
N ASP A 73 11.99 -2.64 -14.73
CA ASP A 73 11.05 -2.71 -13.62
C ASP A 73 11.74 -2.37 -12.30
N VAL A 74 11.21 -1.39 -11.60
CA VAL A 74 11.73 -0.93 -10.31
C VAL A 74 10.92 -1.56 -9.18
N VAL A 75 11.60 -2.19 -8.22
CA VAL A 75 10.97 -2.74 -7.03
C VAL A 75 10.57 -1.60 -6.08
N LEU A 76 9.29 -1.55 -5.71
CA LEU A 76 8.74 -0.54 -4.81
C LEU A 76 8.55 -1.04 -3.38
N ALA A 77 8.10 -2.29 -3.25
CA ALA A 77 7.82 -2.93 -1.97
C ALA A 77 7.93 -4.45 -2.10
N GLY A 78 8.17 -5.10 -0.96
CA GLY A 78 8.15 -6.55 -0.84
C GLY A 78 7.47 -6.99 0.45
N SER A 79 6.80 -8.14 0.40
CA SER A 79 6.14 -8.72 1.58
C SER A 79 6.17 -10.23 1.54
N LEU A 80 6.28 -10.83 2.72
CA LEU A 80 6.16 -12.27 2.92
C LEU A 80 4.78 -12.58 3.49
N PHE A 81 4.06 -13.45 2.79
CA PHE A 81 2.76 -13.95 3.20
C PHE A 81 2.81 -15.46 3.37
N ILE A 82 2.06 -15.98 4.31
CA ILE A 82 1.89 -17.41 4.53
C ILE A 82 0.40 -17.73 4.38
N TYR A 83 0.09 -18.72 3.56
CA TYR A 83 -1.25 -19.26 3.43
C TYR A 83 -1.34 -20.58 4.18
N THR A 84 -2.32 -20.66 5.06
CA THR A 84 -2.75 -21.90 5.73
C THR A 84 -4.18 -22.21 5.34
N PRO A 85 -4.69 -23.41 5.60
CA PRO A 85 -6.12 -23.70 5.38
C PRO A 85 -7.07 -22.81 6.19
N GLN A 86 -6.59 -22.22 7.29
CA GLN A 86 -7.39 -21.42 8.21
C GLN A 86 -7.28 -19.91 7.96
N GLU A 87 -6.08 -19.43 7.67
CA GLU A 87 -5.83 -18.00 7.54
C GLU A 87 -4.67 -17.68 6.56
N ALA A 88 -4.71 -16.50 5.97
CA ALA A 88 -3.57 -15.89 5.32
C ALA A 88 -2.89 -14.91 6.29
N VAL A 89 -1.57 -14.99 6.38
CA VAL A 89 -0.78 -14.24 7.37
C VAL A 89 0.16 -13.28 6.64
N TYR A 90 0.04 -11.99 6.92
CA TYR A 90 1.01 -10.96 6.54
C TYR A 90 2.16 -10.95 7.54
N LEU A 91 3.32 -11.54 7.18
CA LEU A 91 4.37 -11.82 8.15
C LEU A 91 5.43 -10.72 8.21
N PHE A 92 6.00 -10.34 7.08
CA PHE A 92 7.03 -9.29 6.97
C PHE A 92 6.78 -8.42 5.75
N SER A 93 7.22 -7.18 5.83
CA SER A 93 7.19 -6.25 4.69
C SER A 93 8.29 -5.22 4.78
N GLY A 94 8.64 -4.70 3.61
CA GLY A 94 9.50 -3.54 3.44
C GLY A 94 9.09 -2.77 2.20
N SER A 95 9.31 -1.46 2.20
CA SER A 95 9.07 -0.60 1.04
C SER A 95 10.12 0.49 1.00
N TYR A 96 10.42 0.97 -0.19
CA TYR A 96 11.27 2.14 -0.38
C TYR A 96 10.45 3.41 -0.16
N THR A 97 10.85 4.25 0.78
CA THR A 97 10.12 5.45 1.19
C THR A 97 9.99 6.48 0.06
N GLU A 98 10.96 6.52 -0.86
CA GLU A 98 10.92 7.40 -2.03
C GLU A 98 9.73 7.10 -2.97
N PHE A 99 9.20 5.86 -2.91
CA PHE A 99 8.08 5.40 -3.72
C PHE A 99 6.74 5.33 -2.97
N ASN A 100 6.64 5.89 -1.78
CA ASN A 100 5.40 5.85 -0.99
C ASN A 100 4.17 6.38 -1.73
N LYS A 101 4.36 7.32 -2.66
CA LYS A 101 3.28 7.88 -3.50
C LYS A 101 2.59 6.87 -4.42
N PHE A 102 3.20 5.70 -4.66
CA PHE A 102 2.62 4.62 -5.47
C PHE A 102 1.81 3.62 -4.67
N TYR A 103 1.79 3.74 -3.34
CA TYR A 103 1.01 2.86 -2.45
C TYR A 103 1.26 1.35 -2.67
N ALA A 104 2.46 0.96 -3.08
CA ALA A 104 2.81 -0.42 -3.40
C ALA A 104 2.48 -1.44 -2.27
N PRO A 105 2.70 -1.13 -0.96
CA PRO A 105 2.26 -2.02 0.11
C PRO A 105 0.75 -2.27 0.13
N VAL A 106 -0.07 -1.29 -0.26
CA VAL A 106 -1.54 -1.45 -0.34
C VAL A 106 -1.92 -2.39 -1.46
N ALA A 107 -1.29 -2.24 -2.64
CA ALA A 107 -1.52 -3.12 -3.78
C ALA A 107 -1.17 -4.59 -3.46
N LEU A 108 -0.08 -4.83 -2.70
CA LEU A 108 0.27 -6.17 -2.22
C LEU A 108 -0.81 -6.75 -1.29
N GLN A 109 -1.39 -5.94 -0.39
CA GLN A 109 -2.46 -6.38 0.50
C GLN A 109 -3.73 -6.73 -0.29
N GLU A 110 -4.15 -5.86 -1.21
CA GLU A 110 -5.33 -6.09 -2.06
C GLU A 110 -5.21 -7.39 -2.84
N HIS A 111 -4.07 -7.60 -3.50
CA HIS A 111 -3.81 -8.81 -4.26
C HIS A 111 -3.90 -10.06 -3.39
N VAL A 112 -3.25 -10.06 -2.21
CA VAL A 112 -3.22 -11.23 -1.32
C VAL A 112 -4.57 -11.49 -0.68
N MET A 113 -5.33 -10.46 -0.32
CA MET A 113 -6.68 -10.61 0.20
C MET A 113 -7.61 -11.21 -0.86
N THR A 114 -7.54 -10.72 -2.10
CA THR A 114 -8.29 -11.27 -3.22
C THR A 114 -7.93 -12.73 -3.49
N GLU A 115 -6.63 -13.04 -3.53
CA GLU A 115 -6.15 -14.41 -3.71
C GLU A 115 -6.57 -15.34 -2.56
N SER A 116 -6.58 -14.83 -1.33
CA SER A 116 -7.07 -15.58 -0.16
C SER A 116 -8.54 -15.98 -0.31
N LEU A 117 -9.38 -15.05 -0.75
CA LEU A 117 -10.80 -15.33 -1.03
C LEU A 117 -10.97 -16.36 -2.15
N ASN A 118 -10.19 -16.26 -3.23
CA ASN A 118 -10.20 -17.22 -4.33
C ASN A 118 -9.81 -18.63 -3.89
N ARG A 119 -8.97 -18.75 -2.85
CA ARG A 119 -8.57 -20.03 -2.22
C ARG A 119 -9.55 -20.52 -1.16
N GLY A 120 -10.61 -19.78 -0.89
CA GLY A 120 -11.58 -20.11 0.19
C GLY A 120 -11.04 -19.83 1.60
N ILE A 121 -10.01 -19.01 1.73
CA ILE A 121 -9.44 -18.59 3.02
C ILE A 121 -10.16 -17.31 3.46
N HIS A 122 -10.94 -17.39 4.54
CA HIS A 122 -11.81 -16.29 5.00
C HIS A 122 -11.18 -15.41 6.09
N PHE A 123 -10.05 -15.83 6.66
CA PHE A 123 -9.36 -15.06 7.69
C PHE A 123 -8.05 -14.52 7.17
N TYR A 124 -7.80 -13.24 7.47
CA TYR A 124 -6.56 -12.55 7.12
C TYR A 124 -5.96 -11.89 8.35
N THR A 125 -4.72 -12.23 8.68
CA THR A 125 -4.02 -11.77 9.87
C THR A 125 -2.89 -10.83 9.52
N PHE A 126 -2.98 -9.57 9.99
CA PHE A 126 -1.89 -8.57 9.90
C PHE A 126 -0.80 -8.76 10.96
N LEU A 127 -0.86 -9.83 11.76
CA LEU A 127 -0.01 -10.05 12.93
C LEU A 127 -0.09 -8.96 14.00
N GLY A 128 0.92 -8.93 14.88
CA GLY A 128 0.94 -8.05 16.04
C GLY A 128 1.08 -6.58 15.72
N ILE A 129 0.70 -5.79 16.70
CA ILE A 129 0.93 -4.35 16.81
C ILE A 129 1.55 -4.08 18.19
N GLN A 130 2.16 -2.91 18.38
CA GLN A 130 2.78 -2.56 19.65
C GLN A 130 1.77 -2.31 20.78
N GLY A 131 0.49 -2.10 20.43
CA GLY A 131 -0.56 -1.80 21.41
C GLY A 131 -0.56 -0.34 21.87
N ILE A 132 0.06 0.54 21.11
CA ILE A 132 0.05 1.99 21.31
C ILE A 132 -1.08 2.59 20.47
N PHE A 133 -2.07 3.21 21.11
CA PHE A 133 -3.30 3.69 20.47
C PHE A 133 -3.42 5.23 20.44
N ASP A 134 -2.33 5.93 20.68
CA ASP A 134 -2.26 7.40 20.68
C ASP A 134 -2.10 8.03 19.28
N GLY A 135 -2.07 7.19 18.24
CA GLY A 135 -1.89 7.63 16.84
C GLY A 135 -0.43 7.73 16.39
N SER A 136 0.54 7.48 17.26
CA SER A 136 1.98 7.51 16.92
C SER A 136 2.44 6.27 16.14
N ASP A 137 1.76 5.11 16.30
CA ASP A 137 2.10 3.87 15.60
C ASP A 137 1.65 3.90 14.12
N GLY A 138 2.60 4.17 13.22
CA GLY A 138 2.36 4.17 11.77
C GLY A 138 1.96 2.82 11.21
N VAL A 139 2.40 1.70 11.83
CA VAL A 139 2.04 0.34 11.44
C VAL A 139 0.57 0.06 11.78
N LEU A 140 0.13 0.48 12.97
CA LEU A 140 -1.28 0.39 13.34
C LEU A 140 -2.15 1.21 12.40
N ARG A 141 -1.78 2.47 12.11
CA ARG A 141 -2.50 3.34 11.17
C ARG A 141 -2.64 2.71 9.79
N PHE A 142 -1.56 2.10 9.26
CA PHE A 142 -1.61 1.37 7.99
C PHE A 142 -2.62 0.23 8.04
N LYS A 143 -2.59 -0.62 9.08
CA LYS A 143 -3.48 -1.77 9.24
C LYS A 143 -4.95 -1.37 9.41
N GLN A 144 -5.22 -0.25 10.08
CA GLN A 144 -6.58 0.29 10.27
C GLN A 144 -7.27 0.68 8.95
N ASN A 145 -6.52 1.05 7.91
CA ASN A 145 -7.10 1.39 6.59
C ASN A 145 -7.84 0.21 5.92
N PHE A 146 -7.60 -1.03 6.38
CA PHE A 146 -8.25 -2.23 5.86
C PHE A 146 -9.49 -2.65 6.66
N ASN A 147 -9.99 -1.78 7.53
CA ASN A 147 -11.18 -1.99 8.35
C ASN A 147 -11.13 -3.29 9.19
N GLY A 148 -9.93 -3.68 9.61
CA GLY A 148 -9.71 -4.83 10.47
C GLY A 148 -10.03 -4.53 11.94
N TYR A 149 -10.16 -5.59 12.75
CA TYR A 149 -10.34 -5.47 14.19
C TYR A 149 -9.16 -6.05 14.97
N ILE A 150 -8.95 -5.56 16.18
CA ILE A 150 -7.84 -5.94 17.04
C ILE A 150 -8.30 -7.03 18.01
N VAL A 151 -7.56 -8.15 18.04
CA VAL A 151 -7.78 -9.25 18.98
C VAL A 151 -6.64 -9.32 19.96
N ARG A 152 -6.95 -9.26 21.25
CA ARG A 152 -5.97 -9.50 22.30
C ARG A 152 -5.84 -11.02 22.53
N LYS A 153 -4.71 -11.58 22.13
CA LYS A 153 -4.39 -12.99 22.38
C LYS A 153 -3.86 -13.17 23.81
N MET A 154 -4.02 -14.37 24.37
CA MET A 154 -3.59 -14.68 25.75
C MET A 154 -2.05 -14.65 25.92
N GLY A 155 -1.28 -14.56 24.83
CA GLY A 155 0.17 -14.56 24.88
C GLY A 155 0.79 -15.96 24.79
N THR A 156 2.05 -16.06 25.15
CA THR A 156 2.81 -17.31 25.07
C THR A 156 2.91 -17.96 26.44
N PHE A 157 2.43 -19.19 26.54
CA PHE A 157 2.62 -20.01 27.73
C PHE A 157 3.92 -20.80 27.57
N ARG A 158 4.76 -20.78 28.63
CA ARG A 158 6.01 -21.53 28.67
C ARG A 158 5.99 -22.48 29.84
N TYR A 159 6.16 -23.77 29.59
CA TYR A 159 6.32 -24.79 30.60
C TYR A 159 7.78 -25.23 30.65
N TYR A 160 8.35 -25.22 31.84
CA TYR A 160 9.73 -25.66 32.06
C TYR A 160 9.72 -26.94 32.93
N PRO A 161 9.90 -28.13 32.35
CA PRO A 161 9.89 -29.38 33.09
C PRO A 161 10.93 -29.43 34.23
N ARG A 162 12.04 -28.70 34.05
CA ARG A 162 13.15 -28.58 35.01
C ARG A 162 13.46 -27.10 35.29
N PRO A 163 12.67 -26.43 36.14
CA PRO A 163 12.77 -24.97 36.31
C PRO A 163 14.12 -24.52 36.91
N ILE A 164 14.75 -25.34 37.77
CA ILE A 164 16.06 -25.05 38.36
C ILE A 164 17.15 -25.05 37.28
N LEU A 165 17.18 -26.09 36.45
CA LEU A 165 18.15 -26.19 35.35
C LEU A 165 17.98 -25.04 34.36
N HIS A 166 16.74 -24.66 34.06
CA HIS A 166 16.48 -23.51 33.19
C HIS A 166 17.05 -22.20 33.77
N LYS A 167 16.88 -21.95 35.09
CA LYS A 167 17.44 -20.77 35.77
C LYS A 167 18.97 -20.76 35.70
N VAL A 168 19.62 -21.91 35.96
CA VAL A 168 21.07 -22.03 35.88
C VAL A 168 21.60 -21.74 34.47
N ILE A 169 20.97 -22.31 33.44
CA ILE A 169 21.32 -22.03 32.04
C ILE A 169 21.13 -20.55 31.70
N ALA A 170 20.04 -19.93 32.18
CA ALA A 170 19.79 -18.51 31.95
C ALA A 170 20.88 -17.61 32.57
N ILE A 171 21.35 -17.95 33.77
CA ILE A 171 22.45 -17.25 34.43
C ILE A 171 23.75 -17.41 33.64
N ILE A 172 24.10 -18.65 33.25
CA ILE A 172 25.27 -18.91 32.45
C ILE A 172 25.26 -18.13 31.14
N LYS A 173 24.15 -18.14 30.41
CA LYS A 173 23.98 -17.35 29.17
C LYS A 173 24.15 -15.85 29.41
N LYS A 174 23.67 -15.32 30.54
CA LYS A 174 23.83 -13.91 30.88
C LYS A 174 25.29 -13.54 31.15
N VAL A 175 26.05 -14.43 31.80
CA VAL A 175 27.47 -14.23 32.08
C VAL A 175 28.33 -14.33 30.81
N LEU A 176 28.04 -15.30 29.92
CA LEU A 176 28.75 -15.50 28.66
C LEU A 176 28.45 -14.44 27.57
N ARG A 177 27.38 -13.67 27.72
CA ARG A 177 27.02 -12.58 26.80
C ARG A 177 27.64 -11.22 27.16
N ARG A 178 28.53 -11.17 28.12
CA ARG A 178 29.32 -9.99 28.48
C ARG A 178 30.62 -9.90 27.64
#